data_b3cf4d9de8718b7a3314032bed09f537
#
_entry.id   b3cf4d9de8718b7a3314032bed09f537
#
_cell.length_a   1.000
_cell.length_b   1.000
_cell.length_c   1.000
_cell.angle_alpha   90.00
_cell.angle_beta   90.00
_cell.angle_gamma   90.00
#
_symmetry.space_group_name_H-M   'P 1'
#
loop_
_entity.id
_entity.type
_entity.pdbx_description
1 polymer ?
#
loop_
_entity_poly.entity_id
_entity_poly.type
_entity_poly.pdbx_seq_one_letter_code
_entity_poly.pdbx_strand_id
1 'polypeptide(L)'
;MDLANMEMRERVDQARSFMPVDVDRVQLRRWQSDQRPIVYANMAWKGEEDRLLQVIQKVIVPRLMRLNGVADAQIDDLEDKQLTIELDREQLQSHNISLGQLGWQLRENNVSMSLGRVVDGQQRFMVRAIGEFDQAEEIGDLPLVGGQFRMRDIGEVVYGYPEKTRYERLNGRDAAQVEVYKSSTANIVDVGLAITEELRKIEAEYAAKLDIEIVRNRATDVLDEANRLVDSALLGALLAMVIIFAFLRNVRSTMVVALAIPTAALCVFIGMYVARELFGSTITLNMVSMMGLMLA
;
A
#
# COMPACT_ATOMS: atom_id res chain seq x y z
N MET A 1 -1.68 23.27 -3.36
CA MET A 1 -1.04 22.07 -3.93
C MET A 1 -1.90 21.38 -5.01
N ASP A 2 -3.20 21.56 -4.98
CA ASP A 2 -4.09 21.00 -6.02
C ASP A 2 -3.96 21.68 -7.38
N LEU A 3 -3.56 22.96 -7.40
CA LEU A 3 -3.37 23.73 -8.64
C LEU A 3 -2.30 23.11 -9.54
N ALA A 4 -1.15 22.69 -8.97
CA ALA A 4 -0.06 22.07 -9.71
C ALA A 4 -0.46 20.69 -10.32
N ASN A 5 -1.31 19.94 -9.63
CA ASN A 5 -1.85 18.68 -10.15
C ASN A 5 -2.84 18.92 -11.30
N MET A 6 -3.66 19.96 -11.20
CA MET A 6 -4.57 20.34 -12.28
C MET A 6 -3.77 20.79 -13.51
N GLU A 7 -2.75 21.62 -13.30
CA GLU A 7 -1.90 22.09 -14.40
C GLU A 7 -1.11 20.94 -15.05
N MET A 8 -0.59 19.99 -14.25
CA MET A 8 0.07 18.79 -14.81
C MET A 8 -0.89 17.93 -15.62
N ARG A 9 -2.13 17.71 -15.15
CA ARG A 9 -3.14 16.96 -15.91
C ARG A 9 -3.47 17.64 -17.22
N GLU A 10 -3.69 18.95 -17.20
CA GLU A 10 -3.98 19.73 -18.39
C GLU A 10 -2.83 19.66 -19.40
N ARG A 11 -1.57 19.74 -18.94
CA ARG A 11 -0.41 19.59 -19.82
C ARG A 11 -0.25 18.19 -20.40
N VAL A 12 -0.55 17.16 -19.62
CA VAL A 12 -0.54 15.78 -20.11
C VAL A 12 -1.66 15.55 -21.13
N ASP A 13 -2.86 16.10 -20.88
CA ASP A 13 -3.96 15.99 -21.84
C ASP A 13 -3.66 16.75 -23.15
N GLN A 14 -3.00 17.90 -23.08
CA GLN A 14 -2.51 18.62 -24.25
C GLN A 14 -1.42 17.83 -25.01
N ALA A 15 -0.50 17.19 -24.28
CA ALA A 15 0.56 16.39 -24.88
C ALA A 15 0.04 15.08 -25.51
N ARG A 16 -1.12 14.62 -25.11
CA ARG A 16 -1.70 13.34 -25.56
C ARG A 16 -1.90 13.26 -27.07
N SER A 17 -2.19 14.40 -27.72
CA SER A 17 -2.32 14.50 -29.16
C SER A 17 -1.00 14.33 -29.92
N PHE A 18 0.14 14.47 -29.24
CA PHE A 18 1.48 14.32 -29.80
C PHE A 18 2.16 13.01 -29.39
N MET A 19 1.49 12.19 -28.56
CA MET A 19 2.04 10.91 -28.12
C MET A 19 1.84 9.85 -29.21
N PRO A 20 2.77 8.89 -29.32
CA PRO A 20 2.59 7.75 -30.20
C PRO A 20 1.33 6.97 -29.86
N VAL A 21 0.74 6.31 -30.86
CA VAL A 21 -0.51 5.54 -30.73
C VAL A 21 -0.40 4.38 -29.73
N ASP A 22 0.83 3.94 -29.47
CA ASP A 22 1.14 2.82 -28.55
C ASP A 22 1.08 3.21 -27.07
N VAL A 23 0.91 4.50 -26.75
CA VAL A 23 0.78 4.98 -25.37
C VAL A 23 -0.66 4.82 -24.90
N ASP A 24 -0.94 3.71 -24.26
CA ASP A 24 -2.30 3.33 -23.85
C ASP A 24 -2.78 4.17 -22.66
N ARG A 25 -1.93 4.47 -21.66
CA ARG A 25 -2.31 5.24 -20.48
C ARG A 25 -1.14 5.97 -19.83
N VAL A 26 -1.27 7.28 -19.70
CA VAL A 26 -0.35 8.09 -18.88
C VAL A 26 -0.92 8.21 -17.47
N GLN A 27 -0.22 7.67 -16.49
CA GLN A 27 -0.59 7.78 -15.08
C GLN A 27 0.22 8.86 -14.40
N LEU A 28 -0.45 9.88 -13.89
CA LEU A 28 0.14 10.86 -13.01
C LEU A 28 0.10 10.33 -11.57
N ARG A 29 1.24 9.89 -11.05
CA ARG A 29 1.36 9.51 -9.64
C ARG A 29 1.91 10.68 -8.83
N ARG A 30 1.15 11.11 -7.86
CA ARG A 30 1.61 12.06 -6.85
C ARG A 30 2.40 11.29 -5.79
N TRP A 31 3.68 11.59 -5.68
CA TRP A 31 4.47 11.05 -4.58
C TRP A 31 4.31 11.94 -3.35
N GLN A 32 3.79 11.38 -2.27
CA GLN A 32 3.76 12.01 -0.95
C GLN A 32 4.54 11.13 0.02
N SER A 33 5.35 11.73 0.87
CA SER A 33 6.14 11.00 1.88
C SER A 33 5.28 10.31 2.94
N ASP A 34 4.03 10.76 3.11
CA ASP A 34 3.01 10.19 3.99
C ASP A 34 2.27 8.99 3.37
N GLN A 35 2.43 8.74 2.08
CA GLN A 35 1.89 7.56 1.37
C GLN A 35 2.76 6.31 1.48
N ARG A 36 3.79 6.32 2.35
CA ARG A 36 4.57 5.11 2.63
C ARG A 36 3.88 4.26 3.67
N PRO A 37 3.90 2.93 3.51
CA PRO A 37 3.43 2.03 4.56
C PRO A 37 4.13 2.33 5.88
N ILE A 38 3.38 2.26 6.96
CA ILE A 38 3.92 2.44 8.31
C ILE A 38 4.29 1.11 8.97
N VAL A 39 3.61 0.03 8.56
CA VAL A 39 3.91 -1.33 9.01
C VAL A 39 4.00 -2.25 7.82
N TYR A 40 5.04 -3.08 7.81
CA TYR A 40 5.26 -4.20 6.89
C TYR A 40 5.23 -5.48 7.71
N ALA A 41 4.32 -6.37 7.39
CA ALA A 41 4.17 -7.64 8.10
C ALA A 41 4.17 -8.81 7.11
N ASN A 42 5.11 -9.73 7.29
CA ASN A 42 5.15 -10.97 6.53
C ASN A 42 4.32 -12.02 7.24
N MET A 43 3.52 -12.74 6.49
CA MET A 43 2.57 -13.73 6.97
C MET A 43 2.76 -15.04 6.23
N ALA A 44 2.91 -16.14 6.97
CA ALA A 44 3.03 -17.47 6.40
C ALA A 44 1.99 -18.41 7.00
N TRP A 45 1.45 -19.30 6.16
CA TRP A 45 0.44 -20.27 6.57
C TRP A 45 1.00 -21.68 6.56
N LYS A 46 0.63 -22.47 7.56
CA LYS A 46 0.92 -23.92 7.59
C LYS A 46 -0.13 -24.65 6.77
N GLY A 47 0.12 -24.86 5.49
CA GLY A 47 -0.78 -25.54 4.57
C GLY A 47 -0.81 -24.87 3.20
N GLU A 48 -1.95 -24.90 2.54
CA GLU A 48 -2.13 -24.39 1.19
C GLU A 48 -2.05 -22.85 1.14
N GLU A 49 -1.39 -22.33 0.12
CA GLU A 49 -1.20 -20.89 -0.12
C GLU A 49 -2.53 -20.15 -0.35
N ASP A 50 -3.46 -20.78 -1.05
CA ASP A 50 -4.81 -20.23 -1.27
C ASP A 50 -5.53 -19.89 0.04
N ARG A 51 -5.23 -20.64 1.09
CA ARG A 51 -5.81 -20.40 2.42
C ARG A 51 -5.23 -19.16 3.08
N LEU A 52 -3.92 -18.94 2.91
CA LEU A 52 -3.26 -17.72 3.39
C LEU A 52 -3.92 -16.48 2.80
N LEU A 53 -4.10 -16.46 1.49
CA LEU A 53 -4.76 -15.39 0.75
C LEU A 53 -6.16 -15.09 1.26
N GLN A 54 -6.97 -16.13 1.37
CA GLN A 54 -8.34 -15.98 1.85
C GLN A 54 -8.37 -15.38 3.27
N VAL A 55 -7.48 -15.83 4.16
CA VAL A 55 -7.41 -15.30 5.53
C VAL A 55 -6.94 -13.85 5.53
N ILE A 56 -5.93 -13.51 4.73
CA ILE A 56 -5.47 -12.12 4.65
C ILE A 56 -6.56 -11.21 4.09
N GLN A 57 -7.16 -11.56 2.96
CA GLN A 57 -8.17 -10.72 2.30
C GLN A 57 -9.50 -10.63 3.07
N LYS A 58 -9.96 -11.74 3.65
CA LYS A 58 -11.30 -11.79 4.28
C LYS A 58 -11.29 -11.48 5.77
N VAL A 59 -10.16 -11.65 6.45
CA VAL A 59 -10.08 -11.46 7.91
C VAL A 59 -9.09 -10.38 8.29
N ILE A 60 -7.81 -10.49 7.86
CA ILE A 60 -6.75 -9.61 8.36
C ILE A 60 -6.91 -8.20 7.84
N VAL A 61 -6.97 -8.02 6.52
CA VAL A 61 -7.13 -6.69 5.90
C VAL A 61 -8.37 -5.97 6.41
N PRO A 62 -9.57 -6.57 6.46
CA PRO A 62 -10.75 -5.90 7.00
C PRO A 62 -10.64 -5.54 8.49
N ARG A 63 -9.93 -6.34 9.30
CA ARG A 63 -9.70 -6.02 10.71
C ARG A 63 -8.75 -4.83 10.87
N LEU A 64 -7.66 -4.80 10.10
CA LEU A 64 -6.72 -3.68 10.09
C LEU A 64 -7.37 -2.38 9.61
N MET A 65 -8.20 -2.45 8.57
CA MET A 65 -8.94 -1.29 8.03
C MET A 65 -9.95 -0.69 9.02
N ARG A 66 -10.40 -1.45 10.02
CA ARG A 66 -11.30 -0.94 11.08
C ARG A 66 -10.57 -0.19 12.18
N LEU A 67 -9.26 -0.28 12.26
CA LEU A 67 -8.48 0.45 13.25
C LEU A 67 -8.52 1.95 12.96
N ASN A 68 -8.71 2.74 14.02
CA ASN A 68 -8.75 4.19 13.88
C ASN A 68 -7.40 4.72 13.38
N GLY A 69 -7.43 5.50 12.32
CA GLY A 69 -6.24 6.10 11.73
C GLY A 69 -5.54 5.26 10.67
N VAL A 70 -5.99 4.04 10.38
CA VAL A 70 -5.59 3.28 9.20
C VAL A 70 -6.34 3.82 7.99
N ALA A 71 -5.62 4.10 6.91
CA ALA A 71 -6.19 4.57 5.64
C ALA A 71 -6.38 3.42 4.66
N ASP A 72 -5.43 2.49 4.63
CA ASP A 72 -5.44 1.36 3.70
C ASP A 72 -4.57 0.22 4.23
N ALA A 73 -4.87 -1.00 3.79
CA ALA A 73 -4.05 -2.18 4.02
C ALA A 73 -4.03 -2.99 2.72
N GLN A 74 -2.84 -3.17 2.16
CA GLN A 74 -2.63 -3.82 0.87
C GLN A 74 -1.78 -5.07 1.05
N ILE A 75 -1.96 -6.02 0.17
CA ILE A 75 -1.12 -7.20 0.06
C ILE A 75 -0.11 -6.91 -1.04
N ASP A 76 1.18 -6.93 -0.71
CA ASP A 76 2.23 -6.78 -1.72
C ASP A 76 2.46 -8.13 -2.41
N ASP A 77 2.66 -8.07 -3.73
CA ASP A 77 3.03 -9.21 -4.59
C ASP A 77 2.05 -10.39 -4.63
N LEU A 78 0.82 -10.21 -4.17
CA LEU A 78 -0.20 -11.21 -4.30
C LEU A 78 -1.14 -10.84 -5.45
N GLU A 79 -0.85 -11.37 -6.59
CA GLU A 79 -1.72 -11.20 -7.75
C GLU A 79 -2.91 -12.17 -7.65
N ASP A 80 -4.08 -11.69 -8.06
CA ASP A 80 -5.26 -12.54 -8.18
C ASP A 80 -5.05 -13.61 -9.25
N LYS A 81 -5.73 -14.75 -9.10
CA LYS A 81 -5.75 -15.76 -10.16
C LYS A 81 -6.22 -15.11 -11.45
N GLN A 82 -5.45 -15.32 -12.49
CA GLN A 82 -5.74 -14.80 -13.81
C GLN A 82 -5.88 -15.94 -14.82
N LEU A 83 -6.52 -15.64 -15.90
CA LEU A 83 -6.62 -16.53 -17.03
C LEU A 83 -5.50 -16.19 -18.01
N THR A 84 -4.57 -17.11 -18.16
CA THR A 84 -3.41 -16.96 -19.05
C THR A 84 -3.63 -17.84 -20.28
N ILE A 85 -3.45 -17.25 -21.44
CA ILE A 85 -3.50 -17.98 -22.72
C ILE A 85 -2.07 -18.11 -23.23
N GLU A 86 -1.52 -19.31 -23.14
CA GLU A 86 -0.18 -19.64 -23.64
C GLU A 86 -0.29 -20.06 -25.10
N LEU A 87 0.18 -19.20 -26.00
CA LEU A 87 0.04 -19.40 -27.45
C LEU A 87 1.28 -20.03 -28.04
N ASP A 88 1.07 -21.04 -28.86
CA ASP A 88 2.12 -21.66 -29.66
C ASP A 88 2.44 -20.80 -30.90
N ARG A 89 3.68 -20.29 -30.93
CA ARG A 89 4.14 -19.43 -32.01
C ARG A 89 4.15 -20.12 -33.40
N GLU A 90 4.46 -21.40 -33.45
CA GLU A 90 4.51 -22.15 -34.70
C GLU A 90 3.10 -22.36 -35.24
N GLN A 91 2.13 -22.67 -34.38
CA GLN A 91 0.73 -22.80 -34.75
C GLN A 91 0.14 -21.46 -35.24
N LEU A 92 0.44 -20.36 -34.55
CA LEU A 92 0.02 -19.02 -34.97
C LEU A 92 0.53 -18.68 -36.38
N GLN A 93 1.81 -18.96 -36.65
CA GLN A 93 2.42 -18.69 -37.96
C GLN A 93 1.86 -19.61 -39.05
N SER A 94 1.68 -20.91 -38.77
CA SER A 94 1.16 -21.88 -39.74
C SER A 94 -0.26 -21.55 -40.19
N HIS A 95 -1.07 -21.02 -39.30
CA HIS A 95 -2.46 -20.63 -39.55
C HIS A 95 -2.62 -19.15 -39.93
N ASN A 96 -1.51 -18.41 -40.05
CA ASN A 96 -1.49 -16.96 -40.36
C ASN A 96 -2.38 -16.12 -39.46
N ILE A 97 -2.42 -16.45 -38.16
CA ILE A 97 -3.22 -15.77 -37.15
C ILE A 97 -2.40 -14.64 -36.51
N SER A 98 -2.94 -13.42 -36.53
CA SER A 98 -2.34 -12.26 -35.90
C SER A 98 -2.75 -12.16 -34.42
N LEU A 99 -1.77 -11.89 -33.53
CA LEU A 99 -2.04 -11.63 -32.10
C LEU A 99 -3.02 -10.49 -31.90
N GLY A 100 -2.97 -9.45 -32.74
CA GLY A 100 -3.89 -8.32 -32.68
C GLY A 100 -5.34 -8.70 -32.97
N GLN A 101 -5.55 -9.56 -33.98
CA GLN A 101 -6.88 -10.09 -34.31
C GLN A 101 -7.43 -10.95 -33.17
N LEU A 102 -6.57 -11.76 -32.57
CA LEU A 102 -6.93 -12.62 -31.44
C LEU A 102 -7.35 -11.81 -30.20
N GLY A 103 -6.58 -10.79 -29.88
CA GLY A 103 -6.90 -9.88 -28.78
C GLY A 103 -8.20 -9.09 -29.01
N TRP A 104 -8.47 -8.70 -30.26
CA TRP A 104 -9.72 -8.04 -30.63
C TRP A 104 -10.91 -9.00 -30.51
N GLN A 105 -10.77 -10.22 -30.99
CA GLN A 105 -11.79 -11.28 -30.91
C GLN A 105 -12.15 -11.64 -29.47
N LEU A 106 -11.14 -11.78 -28.59
CA LEU A 106 -11.37 -12.00 -27.15
C LEU A 106 -12.14 -10.85 -26.49
N ARG A 107 -11.80 -9.61 -26.84
CA ARG A 107 -12.51 -8.42 -26.30
C ARG A 107 -13.96 -8.36 -26.79
N GLU A 108 -14.22 -8.71 -28.02
CA GLU A 108 -15.55 -8.66 -28.62
C GLU A 108 -16.48 -9.73 -28.03
N ASN A 109 -15.92 -10.89 -27.68
CA ASN A 109 -16.69 -12.00 -27.08
C ASN A 109 -16.80 -11.91 -25.54
N ASN A 110 -16.06 -11.02 -24.88
CA ASN A 110 -16.13 -10.81 -23.43
C ASN A 110 -16.74 -9.46 -23.11
N VAL A 111 -18.00 -9.25 -23.48
CA VAL A 111 -18.70 -7.98 -23.30
C VAL A 111 -20.07 -8.19 -22.67
N SER A 112 -20.31 -7.45 -21.60
CA SER A 112 -21.64 -7.34 -21.00
C SER A 112 -22.22 -5.97 -21.31
N MET A 113 -23.32 -5.93 -22.09
CA MET A 113 -23.95 -4.67 -22.48
C MET A 113 -25.46 -4.68 -22.21
N SER A 114 -25.98 -3.52 -21.84
CA SER A 114 -27.43 -3.32 -21.74
C SER A 114 -28.00 -3.06 -23.14
N LEU A 115 -28.86 -3.93 -23.61
CA LEU A 115 -29.54 -3.80 -24.91
C LEU A 115 -30.76 -2.85 -24.86
N GLY A 116 -31.06 -2.32 -23.67
CA GLY A 116 -32.19 -1.40 -23.51
C GLY A 116 -33.36 -2.02 -22.80
N ARG A 117 -34.54 -1.46 -23.01
CA ARG A 117 -35.78 -1.86 -22.31
C ARG A 117 -36.78 -2.39 -23.33
N VAL A 118 -37.36 -3.53 -23.02
CA VAL A 118 -38.51 -4.09 -23.76
C VAL A 118 -39.75 -3.89 -22.92
N VAL A 119 -40.81 -3.39 -23.54
CA VAL A 119 -42.13 -3.20 -22.91
C VAL A 119 -43.05 -4.30 -23.43
N ASP A 120 -43.55 -5.11 -22.54
CA ASP A 120 -44.55 -6.12 -22.84
C ASP A 120 -45.79 -5.84 -21.98
N GLY A 121 -46.83 -5.31 -22.59
CA GLY A 121 -48.06 -4.85 -21.90
C GLY A 121 -47.77 -3.74 -20.90
N GLN A 122 -48.02 -3.98 -19.60
CA GLN A 122 -47.74 -3.05 -18.51
C GLN A 122 -46.37 -3.29 -17.82
N GLN A 123 -45.62 -4.32 -18.23
CA GLN A 123 -44.35 -4.68 -17.63
C GLN A 123 -43.20 -4.16 -18.48
N ARG A 124 -42.15 -3.69 -17.82
CA ARG A 124 -40.92 -3.22 -18.43
C ARG A 124 -39.78 -4.11 -18.02
N PHE A 125 -39.16 -4.73 -19.00
CA PHE A 125 -38.00 -5.60 -18.80
C PHE A 125 -36.74 -4.89 -19.28
N MET A 126 -35.69 -4.91 -18.48
CA MET A 126 -34.37 -4.50 -18.91
C MET A 126 -33.68 -5.74 -19.53
N VAL A 127 -33.33 -5.64 -20.78
CA VAL A 127 -32.62 -6.70 -21.50
C VAL A 127 -31.13 -6.40 -21.45
N ARG A 128 -30.36 -7.37 -20.94
CA ARG A 128 -28.90 -7.31 -20.88
C ARG A 128 -28.33 -8.52 -21.61
N ALA A 129 -27.46 -8.29 -22.57
CA ALA A 129 -26.64 -9.35 -23.15
C ALA A 129 -25.44 -9.56 -22.23
N ILE A 130 -25.26 -10.76 -21.75
CA ILE A 130 -24.12 -11.20 -20.94
C ILE A 130 -23.32 -12.13 -21.85
N GLY A 131 -22.14 -11.68 -22.25
CA GLY A 131 -21.17 -12.43 -23.06
C GLY A 131 -19.84 -12.56 -22.31
N GLU A 132 -19.89 -12.57 -20.97
CA GLU A 132 -18.71 -12.79 -20.13
C GLU A 132 -18.43 -14.29 -20.06
N PHE A 133 -17.15 -14.68 -20.14
CA PHE A 133 -16.73 -16.05 -19.98
C PHE A 133 -16.76 -16.42 -18.49
N ASP A 134 -17.48 -17.47 -18.14
CA ASP A 134 -17.56 -17.96 -16.77
C ASP A 134 -16.50 -19.06 -16.48
N GLN A 135 -16.03 -19.75 -17.51
CA GLN A 135 -15.09 -20.88 -17.40
C GLN A 135 -13.94 -20.76 -18.41
N ALA A 136 -12.77 -21.28 -18.03
CA ALA A 136 -11.59 -21.27 -18.90
C ALA A 136 -11.80 -22.11 -20.19
N GLU A 137 -12.59 -23.16 -20.08
CA GLU A 137 -12.93 -24.07 -21.17
C GLU A 137 -13.69 -23.36 -22.30
N GLU A 138 -14.54 -22.39 -21.96
CA GLU A 138 -15.30 -21.60 -22.95
C GLU A 138 -14.36 -20.79 -23.86
N ILE A 139 -13.27 -20.28 -23.29
CA ILE A 139 -12.24 -19.58 -24.06
C ILE A 139 -11.46 -20.56 -24.96
N GLY A 140 -11.16 -21.76 -24.44
CA GLY A 140 -10.53 -22.82 -25.23
C GLY A 140 -11.39 -23.22 -26.44
N ASP A 141 -12.69 -23.20 -26.31
CA ASP A 141 -13.65 -23.53 -27.36
C ASP A 141 -14.01 -22.38 -28.31
N LEU A 142 -13.49 -21.15 -28.03
CA LEU A 142 -13.76 -20.00 -28.86
C LEU A 142 -13.31 -20.23 -30.32
N PRO A 143 -14.22 -20.11 -31.30
CA PRO A 143 -13.85 -20.25 -32.69
C PRO A 143 -13.02 -19.04 -33.15
N LEU A 144 -11.88 -19.32 -33.76
CA LEU A 144 -11.00 -18.29 -34.30
C LEU A 144 -11.43 -17.84 -35.70
N VAL A 145 -10.77 -16.78 -36.19
CA VAL A 145 -11.08 -16.16 -37.47
C VAL A 145 -11.27 -17.22 -38.57
N GLY A 146 -12.49 -17.26 -39.17
CA GLY A 146 -12.89 -18.25 -40.18
C GLY A 146 -13.57 -19.52 -39.64
N GLY A 147 -13.65 -19.73 -38.32
CA GLY A 147 -14.39 -20.85 -37.70
C GLY A 147 -13.78 -22.22 -37.87
N GLN A 148 -12.59 -22.31 -38.51
CA GLN A 148 -11.92 -23.59 -38.79
C GLN A 148 -11.08 -24.09 -37.62
N PHE A 149 -10.65 -23.20 -36.74
CA PHE A 149 -9.79 -23.50 -35.58
C PHE A 149 -10.42 -22.96 -34.32
N ARG A 150 -10.09 -23.58 -33.19
CA ARG A 150 -10.46 -23.09 -31.86
C ARG A 150 -9.22 -22.60 -31.14
N MET A 151 -9.41 -21.83 -30.07
CA MET A 151 -8.31 -21.32 -29.25
C MET A 151 -7.39 -22.44 -28.75
N ARG A 152 -7.95 -23.57 -28.33
CA ARG A 152 -7.21 -24.76 -27.87
C ARG A 152 -6.32 -25.39 -28.93
N ASP A 153 -6.57 -25.12 -30.21
CA ASP A 153 -5.77 -25.68 -31.30
C ASP A 153 -4.46 -24.90 -31.52
N ILE A 154 -4.40 -23.67 -30.99
CA ILE A 154 -3.23 -22.77 -31.13
C ILE A 154 -2.56 -22.42 -29.79
N GLY A 155 -3.12 -22.87 -28.67
CA GLY A 155 -2.56 -22.59 -27.36
C GLY A 155 -3.33 -23.27 -26.23
N GLU A 156 -2.79 -23.12 -25.04
CA GLU A 156 -3.38 -23.64 -23.81
C GLU A 156 -3.96 -22.49 -22.97
N VAL A 157 -5.16 -22.73 -22.42
CA VAL A 157 -5.83 -21.77 -21.54
C VAL A 157 -5.69 -22.27 -20.11
N VAL A 158 -4.91 -21.54 -19.30
CA VAL A 158 -4.60 -21.91 -17.92
C VAL A 158 -5.22 -20.88 -16.98
N TYR A 159 -6.06 -21.35 -16.05
CA TYR A 159 -6.54 -20.52 -14.95
C TYR A 159 -5.71 -20.78 -13.69
N GLY A 160 -4.94 -19.81 -13.29
CA GLY A 160 -4.02 -19.96 -12.16
C GLY A 160 -3.41 -18.65 -11.72
N TYR A 161 -2.49 -18.74 -10.76
CA TYR A 161 -1.68 -17.59 -10.41
C TYR A 161 -0.68 -17.29 -11.52
N PRO A 162 -0.37 -16.01 -11.78
CA PRO A 162 0.71 -15.64 -12.69
C PRO A 162 2.05 -16.21 -12.21
N GLU A 163 3.03 -16.28 -13.09
CA GLU A 163 4.38 -16.69 -12.73
C GLU A 163 4.95 -15.73 -11.67
N LYS A 164 5.35 -16.27 -10.51
CA LYS A 164 5.89 -15.47 -9.42
C LYS A 164 7.22 -14.84 -9.86
N THR A 165 7.26 -13.53 -9.89
CA THR A 165 8.47 -12.75 -10.15
C THR A 165 9.28 -12.48 -8.89
N ARG A 166 8.63 -12.56 -7.74
CA ARG A 166 9.19 -12.36 -6.40
C ARG A 166 8.82 -13.51 -5.47
N TYR A 167 9.71 -13.85 -4.56
CA TYR A 167 9.49 -14.90 -3.58
C TYR A 167 9.74 -14.35 -2.19
N GLU A 168 8.70 -14.25 -1.39
CA GLU A 168 8.80 -13.95 0.02
C GLU A 168 8.68 -15.23 0.84
N ARG A 169 9.56 -15.39 1.83
CA ARG A 169 9.57 -16.57 2.69
C ARG A 169 9.72 -16.18 4.14
N LEU A 170 8.90 -16.79 4.98
CA LEU A 170 8.98 -16.69 6.43
C LEU A 170 9.22 -18.09 7.00
N ASN A 171 10.37 -18.28 7.69
CA ASN A 171 10.77 -19.57 8.25
C ASN A 171 10.78 -20.73 7.24
N GLY A 172 11.23 -20.45 5.99
CA GLY A 172 11.32 -21.43 4.90
C GLY A 172 9.99 -21.76 4.20
N ARG A 173 8.89 -21.11 4.59
CA ARG A 173 7.57 -21.22 3.97
C ARG A 173 7.29 -19.99 3.11
N ASP A 174 6.53 -20.18 2.04
CA ASP A 174 6.06 -19.05 1.25
C ASP A 174 5.20 -18.13 2.11
N ALA A 175 5.43 -16.85 1.98
CA ALA A 175 4.82 -15.80 2.77
C ALA A 175 4.21 -14.73 1.85
N ALA A 176 3.24 -14.00 2.38
CA ALA A 176 2.70 -12.80 1.76
C ALA A 176 3.00 -11.60 2.66
N GLN A 177 3.38 -10.48 2.07
CA GLN A 177 3.60 -9.23 2.78
C GLN A 177 2.34 -8.40 2.80
N VAL A 178 1.96 -7.91 3.97
CA VAL A 178 0.88 -6.95 4.15
C VAL A 178 1.48 -5.60 4.50
N GLU A 179 1.12 -4.61 3.72
CA GLU A 179 1.52 -3.22 3.89
C GLU A 179 0.35 -2.41 4.45
N VAL A 180 0.58 -1.70 5.56
CA VAL A 180 -0.47 -0.90 6.19
C VAL A 180 -0.12 0.58 6.14
N TYR A 181 -1.08 1.36 5.67
CA TYR A 181 -0.97 2.80 5.47
C TYR A 181 -1.83 3.56 6.49
N LYS A 182 -1.28 4.64 7.05
CA LYS A 182 -2.04 5.51 7.94
C LYS A 182 -2.74 6.63 7.17
N SER A 183 -3.80 7.19 7.76
CA SER A 183 -4.38 8.43 7.27
C SER A 183 -3.43 9.61 7.50
N SER A 184 -3.48 10.64 6.65
CA SER A 184 -2.55 11.77 6.69
C SER A 184 -2.55 12.50 8.04
N THR A 185 -3.71 12.56 8.72
CA THR A 185 -3.89 13.26 10.00
C THR A 185 -3.62 12.40 11.23
N ALA A 186 -3.49 11.06 11.08
CA ALA A 186 -3.31 10.16 12.21
C ALA A 186 -1.87 10.19 12.76
N ASN A 187 -1.75 9.95 14.05
CA ASN A 187 -0.46 9.81 14.71
C ASN A 187 0.16 8.44 14.34
N ILE A 188 1.39 8.47 13.85
CA ILE A 188 2.09 7.27 13.39
C ILE A 188 2.35 6.26 14.53
N VAL A 189 2.62 6.75 15.74
CA VAL A 189 2.93 5.91 16.91
C VAL A 189 1.67 5.17 17.35
N ASP A 190 0.57 5.90 17.53
CA ASP A 190 -0.70 5.32 18.00
C ASP A 190 -1.21 4.27 17.01
N VAL A 191 -1.19 4.59 15.71
CA VAL A 191 -1.66 3.67 14.67
C VAL A 191 -0.75 2.46 14.56
N GLY A 192 0.58 2.64 14.56
CA GLY A 192 1.51 1.52 14.44
C GLY A 192 1.49 0.57 15.63
N LEU A 193 1.26 1.10 16.85
CA LEU A 193 1.08 0.27 18.05
C LEU A 193 -0.26 -0.49 18.00
N ALA A 194 -1.35 0.17 17.57
CA ALA A 194 -2.65 -0.47 17.43
C ALA A 194 -2.62 -1.60 16.38
N ILE A 195 -1.92 -1.41 15.25
CA ILE A 195 -1.72 -2.45 14.24
C ILE A 195 -0.94 -3.62 14.83
N THR A 196 0.15 -3.35 15.55
CA THR A 196 0.96 -4.39 16.16
C THR A 196 0.17 -5.23 17.15
N GLU A 197 -0.66 -4.59 17.97
CA GLU A 197 -1.51 -5.28 18.93
C GLU A 197 -2.58 -6.12 18.23
N GLU A 198 -3.20 -5.61 17.17
CA GLU A 198 -4.21 -6.34 16.41
C GLU A 198 -3.60 -7.55 15.69
N LEU A 199 -2.41 -7.39 15.07
CA LEU A 199 -1.70 -8.51 14.45
C LEU A 199 -1.36 -9.60 15.45
N ARG A 200 -0.93 -9.25 16.67
CA ARG A 200 -0.69 -10.23 17.74
C ARG A 200 -1.94 -10.97 18.18
N LYS A 201 -3.09 -10.28 18.24
CA LYS A 201 -4.39 -10.92 18.54
C LYS A 201 -4.76 -11.91 17.45
N ILE A 202 -4.58 -11.53 16.18
CA ILE A 202 -4.85 -12.41 15.04
C ILE A 202 -3.91 -13.61 15.07
N GLU A 203 -2.62 -13.41 15.30
CA GLU A 203 -1.64 -14.50 15.40
C GLU A 203 -2.01 -15.46 16.53
N ALA A 204 -2.40 -14.96 17.69
CA ALA A 204 -2.83 -15.80 18.82
C ALA A 204 -4.12 -16.60 18.51
N GLU A 205 -5.06 -15.99 17.75
CA GLU A 205 -6.29 -16.63 17.30
C GLU A 205 -6.01 -17.79 16.32
N TYR A 206 -5.00 -17.62 15.46
CA TYR A 206 -4.59 -18.61 14.45
C TYR A 206 -3.26 -19.30 14.78
N ALA A 207 -2.80 -19.27 16.04
CA ALA A 207 -1.44 -19.66 16.50
C ALA A 207 -0.94 -21.02 15.99
N ALA A 208 -1.84 -21.96 15.66
CA ALA A 208 -1.45 -23.28 15.13
C ALA A 208 -1.09 -23.24 13.64
N LYS A 209 -1.50 -22.21 12.90
CA LYS A 209 -1.49 -22.19 11.42
C LYS A 209 -0.88 -20.95 10.82
N LEU A 210 -0.99 -19.79 11.46
CA LEU A 210 -0.54 -18.50 10.95
C LEU A 210 0.68 -18.04 11.74
N ASP A 211 1.76 -17.73 11.06
CA ASP A 211 2.93 -17.05 11.61
C ASP A 211 2.97 -15.64 11.05
N ILE A 212 3.12 -14.65 11.92
CA ILE A 212 3.21 -13.23 11.52
C ILE A 212 4.55 -12.68 12.02
N GLU A 213 5.30 -12.05 11.12
CA GLU A 213 6.52 -11.32 11.48
C GLU A 213 6.39 -9.87 11.01
N ILE A 214 6.48 -8.94 11.95
CA ILE A 214 6.53 -7.51 11.63
C ILE A 214 7.96 -7.17 11.22
N VAL A 215 8.18 -7.07 9.91
CA VAL A 215 9.50 -6.78 9.33
C VAL A 215 9.92 -5.35 9.63
N ARG A 216 8.98 -4.44 9.58
CA ARG A 216 9.24 -3.03 9.87
C ARG A 216 8.01 -2.36 10.47
N ASN A 217 8.25 -1.60 11.53
CA ASN A 217 7.23 -0.72 12.10
C ASN A 217 7.83 0.67 12.33
N ARG A 218 7.38 1.64 11.53
CA ARG A 218 7.86 3.02 11.63
C ARG A 218 7.48 3.70 12.96
N ALA A 219 6.46 3.18 13.66
CA ALA A 219 6.10 3.67 14.98
C ALA A 219 7.19 3.36 16.00
N THR A 220 7.73 2.14 15.97
CA THR A 220 8.86 1.76 16.84
C THR A 220 10.12 2.52 16.47
N ASP A 221 10.40 2.72 15.17
CA ASP A 221 11.54 3.51 14.71
C ASP A 221 11.48 4.95 15.30
N VAL A 222 10.29 5.58 15.26
CA VAL A 222 10.08 6.93 15.82
C VAL A 222 10.24 6.96 17.33
N LEU A 223 9.72 5.97 18.05
CA LEU A 223 9.87 5.86 19.51
C LEU A 223 11.33 5.66 19.92
N ASP A 224 12.03 4.77 19.23
CA ASP A 224 13.44 4.49 19.51
C ASP A 224 14.32 5.72 19.26
N GLU A 225 14.05 6.44 18.16
CA GLU A 225 14.76 7.69 17.87
C GLU A 225 14.45 8.77 18.91
N ALA A 226 13.18 8.91 19.32
CA ALA A 226 12.80 9.85 20.39
C ALA A 226 13.52 9.53 21.71
N ASN A 227 13.60 8.26 22.10
CA ASN A 227 14.32 7.84 23.28
C ASN A 227 15.83 8.14 23.18
N ARG A 228 16.47 7.83 22.05
CA ARG A 228 17.88 8.17 21.81
C ARG A 228 18.14 9.67 21.91
N LEU A 229 17.21 10.49 21.38
CA LEU A 229 17.31 11.95 21.49
C LEU A 229 17.25 12.41 22.93
N VAL A 230 16.32 11.86 23.73
CA VAL A 230 16.23 12.18 25.18
C VAL A 230 17.50 11.76 25.90
N ASP A 231 18.02 10.56 25.66
CA ASP A 231 19.25 10.09 26.28
C ASP A 231 20.47 10.95 25.91
N SER A 232 20.57 11.36 24.65
CA SER A 232 21.64 12.25 24.18
C SER A 232 21.53 13.64 24.79
N ALA A 233 20.30 14.19 24.91
CA ALA A 233 20.06 15.47 25.55
C ALA A 233 20.41 15.44 27.03
N LEU A 234 20.06 14.37 27.76
CA LEU A 234 20.39 14.20 29.14
C LEU A 234 21.92 14.10 29.35
N LEU A 235 22.61 13.35 28.51
CA LEU A 235 24.07 13.24 28.57
C LEU A 235 24.74 14.60 28.26
N GLY A 236 24.28 15.30 27.24
CA GLY A 236 24.78 16.63 26.88
C GLY A 236 24.56 17.64 27.98
N ALA A 237 23.36 17.66 28.59
CA ALA A 237 23.05 18.51 29.72
C ALA A 237 23.94 18.24 30.94
N LEU A 238 24.19 16.96 31.24
CA LEU A 238 25.07 16.54 32.33
C LEU A 238 26.51 17.02 32.08
N LEU A 239 27.03 16.80 30.86
CA LEU A 239 28.39 17.27 30.50
C LEU A 239 28.48 18.80 30.58
N ALA A 240 27.47 19.52 30.08
CA ALA A 240 27.42 20.98 30.20
C ALA A 240 27.42 21.44 31.64
N MET A 241 26.64 20.80 32.53
CA MET A 241 26.64 21.08 33.97
C MET A 241 28.01 20.89 34.61
N VAL A 242 28.70 19.81 34.26
CA VAL A 242 30.06 19.54 34.80
C VAL A 242 31.04 20.62 34.36
N ILE A 243 31.00 21.02 33.10
CA ILE A 243 31.88 22.07 32.55
C ILE A 243 31.57 23.42 33.23
N ILE A 244 30.30 23.80 33.32
CA ILE A 244 29.88 25.05 33.95
C ILE A 244 30.30 25.06 35.43
N PHE A 245 30.12 23.94 36.14
CA PHE A 245 30.55 23.83 37.52
C PHE A 245 32.07 23.98 37.67
N ALA A 246 32.85 23.40 36.79
CA ALA A 246 34.30 23.52 36.79
C ALA A 246 34.78 24.98 36.62
N PHE A 247 34.05 25.78 35.80
CA PHE A 247 34.34 27.19 35.57
C PHE A 247 33.84 28.09 36.68
N LEU A 248 32.58 27.96 37.09
CA LEU A 248 31.97 28.85 38.09
C LEU A 248 32.36 28.50 39.54
N ARG A 249 32.72 27.25 39.79
CA ARG A 249 33.04 26.72 41.14
C ARG A 249 31.99 27.06 42.21
N ASN A 250 30.76 27.32 41.80
CA ASN A 250 29.67 27.71 42.65
C ASN A 250 28.42 26.94 42.33
N VAL A 251 27.98 26.06 43.21
CA VAL A 251 26.83 25.16 43.03
C VAL A 251 25.53 25.92 42.75
N ARG A 252 25.31 27.05 43.43
CA ARG A 252 24.07 27.85 43.24
C ARG A 252 23.96 28.41 41.83
N SER A 253 25.05 28.99 41.30
CA SER A 253 25.08 29.54 39.97
C SER A 253 24.96 28.44 38.91
N THR A 254 25.59 27.29 39.13
CA THR A 254 25.47 26.14 38.25
C THR A 254 24.05 25.60 38.21
N MET A 255 23.36 25.52 39.38
CA MET A 255 21.95 25.07 39.42
C MET A 255 21.00 26.02 38.65
N VAL A 256 21.21 27.34 38.73
CA VAL A 256 20.39 28.30 37.98
C VAL A 256 20.54 28.09 36.47
N VAL A 257 21.77 27.91 36.00
CA VAL A 257 22.02 27.63 34.57
C VAL A 257 21.52 26.24 34.16
N ALA A 258 21.70 25.25 35.02
CA ALA A 258 21.20 23.90 34.77
C ALA A 258 19.68 23.83 34.63
N LEU A 259 18.95 24.68 35.38
CA LEU A 259 17.49 24.77 35.30
C LEU A 259 17.03 25.50 34.03
N ALA A 260 17.86 26.36 33.47
CA ALA A 260 17.52 27.11 32.26
C ALA A 260 17.34 26.21 31.01
N ILE A 261 18.13 25.14 30.91
CA ILE A 261 18.04 24.20 29.77
C ILE A 261 16.66 23.50 29.70
N PRO A 262 16.19 22.80 30.75
CA PRO A 262 14.88 22.17 30.71
C PRO A 262 13.73 23.15 30.63
N THR A 263 13.85 24.34 31.24
CA THR A 263 12.80 25.38 31.14
C THR A 263 12.70 25.94 29.73
N ALA A 264 13.81 26.13 29.01
CA ALA A 264 13.80 26.56 27.64
C ALA A 264 13.12 25.49 26.74
N ALA A 265 13.45 24.21 26.94
CA ALA A 265 12.80 23.11 26.22
C ALA A 265 11.28 23.06 26.49
N LEU A 266 10.86 23.21 27.76
CA LEU A 266 9.44 23.25 28.10
C LEU A 266 8.72 24.45 27.47
N CYS A 267 9.34 25.63 27.42
CA CYS A 267 8.78 26.81 26.77
C CYS A 267 8.56 26.57 25.27
N VAL A 268 9.47 25.87 24.58
CA VAL A 268 9.31 25.53 23.18
C VAL A 268 8.13 24.58 22.98
N PHE A 269 8.01 23.50 23.78
CA PHE A 269 6.88 22.57 23.69
C PHE A 269 5.54 23.24 23.98
N ILE A 270 5.48 24.11 24.98
CA ILE A 270 4.28 24.89 25.29
C ILE A 270 3.94 25.82 24.12
N GLY A 271 4.94 26.52 23.57
CA GLY A 271 4.75 27.38 22.40
C GLY A 271 4.21 26.60 21.17
N MET A 272 4.74 25.41 20.90
CA MET A 272 4.24 24.55 19.84
C MET A 272 2.80 24.07 20.09
N TYR A 273 2.48 23.69 21.34
CA TYR A 273 1.12 23.29 21.71
C TYR A 273 0.12 24.43 21.51
N VAL A 274 0.46 25.62 22.00
CA VAL A 274 -0.36 26.83 21.85
C VAL A 274 -0.53 27.23 20.39
N ALA A 275 0.54 27.15 19.59
CA ALA A 275 0.48 27.41 18.15
C ALA A 275 -0.43 26.45 17.43
N ARG A 276 -0.42 25.17 17.79
CA ARG A 276 -1.32 24.16 17.25
C ARG A 276 -2.78 24.47 17.57
N GLU A 277 -3.08 24.79 18.83
CA GLU A 277 -4.46 25.01 19.30
C GLU A 277 -5.05 26.32 18.75
N LEU A 278 -4.27 27.41 18.72
CA LEU A 278 -4.74 28.72 18.31
C LEU A 278 -4.75 28.94 16.79
N PHE A 279 -3.79 28.38 16.07
CA PHE A 279 -3.61 28.64 14.63
C PHE A 279 -4.01 27.46 13.76
N GLY A 280 -4.52 26.36 14.35
CA GLY A 280 -4.92 25.15 13.60
C GLY A 280 -3.78 24.57 12.76
N SER A 281 -2.53 24.89 13.11
CA SER A 281 -1.38 24.43 12.34
C SER A 281 -1.19 22.92 12.52
N THR A 282 -1.07 22.20 11.41
CA THR A 282 -0.76 20.76 11.38
C THR A 282 0.72 20.51 11.73
N ILE A 283 1.22 21.14 12.79
CA ILE A 283 2.58 20.88 13.27
C ILE A 283 2.54 19.51 13.94
N THR A 284 2.90 18.48 13.19
CA THR A 284 3.15 17.15 13.73
C THR A 284 4.62 17.09 14.16
N LEU A 285 4.86 16.58 15.37
CA LEU A 285 6.20 16.18 15.80
C LEU A 285 6.64 15.02 14.88
N ASN A 286 7.29 15.37 13.80
CA ASN A 286 7.98 14.41 12.97
C ASN A 286 9.49 14.45 13.30
N MET A 287 10.21 13.45 12.82
CA MET A 287 11.65 13.30 13.06
C MET A 287 12.46 14.56 12.67
N VAL A 288 12.04 15.30 11.64
CA VAL A 288 12.69 16.52 11.15
C VAL A 288 12.43 17.70 12.11
N SER A 289 11.22 17.82 12.64
CA SER A 289 10.89 18.86 13.64
C SER A 289 11.64 18.62 14.95
N MET A 290 11.81 17.36 15.36
CA MET A 290 12.60 17.01 16.53
C MET A 290 14.10 17.27 16.32
N MET A 291 14.66 16.91 15.16
CA MET A 291 16.05 17.24 14.79
C MET A 291 16.30 18.76 14.79
N GLY A 292 15.37 19.54 14.20
CA GLY A 292 15.47 21.01 14.21
C GLY A 292 15.46 21.60 15.62
N LEU A 293 14.70 21.03 16.52
CA LEU A 293 14.58 21.48 17.91
C LEU A 293 15.84 21.17 18.74
N MET A 294 16.61 20.14 18.33
CA MET A 294 17.86 19.77 19.01
C MET A 294 19.08 20.48 18.47
N LEU A 295 19.04 20.96 17.22
CA LEU A 295 20.13 21.70 16.60
C LEU A 295 20.09 23.21 16.96
N ALA A 296 18.97 23.73 17.44
CA ALA A 296 18.80 25.10 17.91
C ALA A 296 19.11 25.21 19.39
#